data_9ba32a2df52ff878dd540ef89879e9f1
#
_entry.id   9ba32a2df52ff878dd540ef89879e9f1
#
_cell.length_a   1.000
_cell.length_b   1.000
_cell.length_c   1.000
_cell.angle_alpha   90.00
_cell.angle_beta   90.00
_cell.angle_gamma   90.00
#
_symmetry.space_group_name_H-M   'P 1'
#
loop_
_entity.id
_entity.type
_entity.pdbx_description
1 polymer ?
#
loop_
_entity_poly.entity_id
_entity_poly.type
_entity_poly.pdbx_seq_one_letter_code
_entity_poly.pdbx_strand_id
1 'polypeptide(L)'
;MMKNLLLSRPFKVLVLVSILLFGGSCAKNKVHSTSKENPDDQSLEPVMKRVEFQGDLKDVLIVAGVKQSKVNEDLLKAEVRLQNLKDKEVNLAYKIEWLDQDGMMINDSSLVWFSLLIRGGESVAVQTVSTTSKAKNFHLKVQRAKNP
;
A
#
# COMPACT_ATOMS: atom_id res chain seq x y z
N MET A 1 -74.13 44.20 -11.08
CA MET A 1 -74.56 42.80 -10.99
C MET A 1 -73.34 41.92 -10.95
N MET A 2 -73.00 41.48 -9.73
CA MET A 2 -72.98 40.07 -9.40
C MET A 2 -71.97 39.30 -10.24
N LYS A 3 -71.05 38.54 -9.75
CA LYS A 3 -70.77 37.83 -8.52
C LYS A 3 -69.43 37.08 -8.69
N ASN A 4 -68.64 37.06 -7.71
CA ASN A 4 -68.11 35.86 -7.06
C ASN A 4 -67.25 34.92 -7.93
N LEU A 5 -66.24 34.29 -7.53
CA LEU A 5 -65.91 33.76 -6.22
C LEU A 5 -64.56 33.04 -6.37
N LEU A 6 -63.68 33.25 -5.48
CA LEU A 6 -62.99 32.21 -4.70
C LEU A 6 -62.46 30.98 -5.40
N LEU A 7 -61.23 30.74 -5.30
CA LEU A 7 -60.63 29.63 -4.55
C LEU A 7 -59.12 29.60 -4.83
N SER A 8 -58.31 30.15 -4.01
CA SER A 8 -57.72 29.48 -2.86
C SER A 8 -57.25 28.10 -3.16
N ARG A 9 -55.97 27.93 -3.19
CA ARG A 9 -55.39 26.96 -2.26
C ARG A 9 -53.96 26.65 -2.60
N PRO A 10 -53.21 26.25 -1.63
CA PRO A 10 -51.80 26.38 -1.60
C PRO A 10 -51.16 25.10 -2.14
N PHE A 11 -50.61 25.20 -3.31
CA PHE A 11 -49.83 24.11 -3.89
C PHE A 11 -48.34 24.45 -3.99
N LYS A 12 -47.90 25.36 -3.13
CA LYS A 12 -46.49 25.80 -3.14
C LYS A 12 -45.64 25.33 -1.97
N VAL A 13 -46.10 24.43 -1.12
CA VAL A 13 -45.39 23.98 0.07
C VAL A 13 -44.82 22.59 -0.02
N LEU A 14 -45.06 21.84 -1.08
CA LEU A 14 -44.65 20.42 -1.19
C LEU A 14 -43.42 20.15 -2.08
N VAL A 15 -42.75 21.19 -2.58
CA VAL A 15 -41.55 21.01 -3.43
C VAL A 15 -40.24 21.34 -2.71
N LEU A 16 -40.27 21.78 -1.48
CA LEU A 16 -39.11 22.27 -0.74
C LEU A 16 -38.49 21.29 0.28
N VAL A 17 -38.92 20.02 0.29
CA VAL A 17 -38.42 19.03 1.27
C VAL A 17 -37.60 17.90 0.60
N SER A 18 -37.42 17.88 -0.72
CA SER A 18 -36.74 16.79 -1.42
C SER A 18 -35.29 17.04 -1.82
N ILE A 19 -34.62 18.10 -1.38
CA ILE A 19 -33.25 18.44 -1.83
C ILE A 19 -32.22 18.33 -0.68
N LEU A 20 -32.46 17.55 0.33
CA LEU A 20 -31.52 17.44 1.46
C LEU A 20 -31.00 16.03 1.73
N LEU A 21 -30.94 15.14 0.74
CA LEU A 21 -30.40 13.78 0.95
C LEU A 21 -29.36 13.33 -0.07
N PHE A 22 -28.63 14.23 -0.70
CA PHE A 22 -27.38 13.86 -1.36
C PHE A 22 -26.20 14.46 -0.60
N GLY A 23 -26.07 14.12 0.67
CA GLY A 23 -24.82 14.18 1.38
C GLY A 23 -23.90 13.13 0.78
N GLY A 24 -23.10 13.54 -0.19
CA GLY A 24 -22.03 12.70 -0.75
C GLY A 24 -21.11 12.27 0.38
N SER A 25 -21.27 11.03 0.82
CA SER A 25 -20.30 10.33 1.65
C SER A 25 -19.04 10.16 0.83
N CYS A 26 -18.08 11.07 0.98
CA CYS A 26 -16.70 10.81 0.64
C CYS A 26 -16.23 9.66 1.53
N ALA A 27 -16.44 8.43 1.07
CA ALA A 27 -15.80 7.28 1.63
C ALA A 27 -14.28 7.50 1.46
N LYS A 28 -13.61 7.94 2.52
CA LYS A 28 -12.16 7.77 2.63
C LYS A 28 -11.92 6.28 2.48
N ASN A 29 -11.48 5.86 1.30
CA ASN A 29 -10.96 4.54 1.08
C ASN A 29 -9.74 4.37 1.99
N LYS A 30 -9.99 3.92 3.22
CA LYS A 30 -8.97 3.23 3.99
C LYS A 30 -8.68 1.99 3.18
N VAL A 31 -7.59 2.01 2.44
CA VAL A 31 -7.01 0.80 1.88
C VAL A 31 -6.62 -0.07 3.06
N HIS A 32 -7.52 -0.93 3.48
CA HIS A 32 -7.17 -2.07 4.31
C HIS A 32 -6.28 -2.94 3.44
N SER A 33 -4.97 -2.83 3.62
CA SER A 33 -4.04 -3.83 3.12
C SER A 33 -4.31 -5.11 3.91
N THR A 34 -5.23 -5.93 3.43
CA THR A 34 -5.35 -7.31 3.85
C THR A 34 -4.14 -8.03 3.27
N SER A 35 -3.00 -7.97 3.97
CA SER A 35 -1.96 -8.96 3.80
C SER A 35 -2.59 -10.28 4.24
N LYS A 36 -2.91 -11.16 3.29
CA LYS A 36 -3.11 -12.56 3.64
C LYS A 36 -1.75 -13.04 4.13
N GLU A 37 -1.60 -13.11 5.44
CA GLU A 37 -0.52 -13.83 6.07
C GLU A 37 -0.53 -15.25 5.50
N ASN A 38 0.61 -15.71 5.02
CA ASN A 38 0.77 -17.12 4.71
C ASN A 38 0.55 -17.89 6.02
N PRO A 39 -0.41 -18.82 6.12
CA PRO A 39 -0.69 -19.55 7.33
C PRO A 39 0.51 -20.38 7.84
N ASP A 40 1.52 -20.61 7.00
CA ASP A 40 2.77 -21.27 7.35
C ASP A 40 3.85 -20.31 7.89
N ASP A 41 3.61 -19.01 7.89
CA ASP A 41 4.56 -18.01 8.40
C ASP A 41 4.37 -17.85 9.90
N GLN A 42 5.08 -18.64 10.69
CA GLN A 42 5.11 -18.55 12.15
C GLN A 42 5.96 -17.38 12.65
N SER A 43 6.52 -16.56 11.79
CA SER A 43 7.26 -15.36 12.21
C SER A 43 6.25 -14.31 12.66
N LEU A 44 6.16 -14.09 13.97
CA LEU A 44 5.36 -13.06 14.63
C LEU A 44 5.88 -11.63 14.40
N GLU A 45 6.81 -11.45 13.47
CA GLU A 45 7.30 -10.13 13.08
C GLU A 45 6.18 -9.38 12.34
N PRO A 46 5.69 -8.26 12.88
CA PRO A 46 4.70 -7.45 12.18
C PRO A 46 5.22 -7.09 10.78
N VAL A 47 4.36 -7.19 9.78
CA VAL A 47 4.67 -6.91 8.37
C VAL A 47 5.44 -5.60 8.17
N MET A 48 5.20 -4.61 9.02
CA MET A 48 5.88 -3.31 9.02
C MET A 48 7.37 -3.39 9.38
N LYS A 49 7.81 -4.41 10.13
CA LYS A 49 9.21 -4.60 10.48
C LYS A 49 10.05 -5.22 9.36
N ARG A 50 9.40 -5.74 8.31
CA ARG A 50 10.09 -6.31 7.15
C ARG A 50 10.60 -5.26 6.17
N VAL A 51 10.23 -4.00 6.34
CA VAL A 51 10.67 -2.89 5.49
C VAL A 51 11.37 -1.85 6.32
N GLU A 52 12.64 -1.62 6.02
CA GLU A 52 13.50 -0.64 6.66
C GLU A 52 13.72 0.55 5.70
N PHE A 53 13.23 1.71 6.08
CA PHE A 53 13.53 2.97 5.41
C PHE A 53 14.71 3.66 6.06
N GLN A 54 15.75 3.95 5.30
CA GLN A 54 16.91 4.69 5.76
C GLN A 54 16.73 6.21 5.58
N GLY A 55 17.19 6.98 6.55
CA GLY A 55 17.13 8.44 6.53
C GLY A 55 15.71 8.99 6.66
N ASP A 56 15.41 9.99 5.84
CA ASP A 56 14.14 10.74 5.81
C ASP A 56 13.00 10.04 5.04
N LEU A 57 13.22 8.85 4.54
CA LEU A 57 12.25 8.17 3.67
C LEU A 57 10.94 7.81 4.35
N LYS A 58 10.90 7.71 5.69
CA LYS A 58 9.67 7.47 6.45
C LYS A 58 8.62 8.57 6.27
N ASP A 59 9.05 9.79 5.95
CA ASP A 59 8.17 10.94 5.69
C ASP A 59 7.76 11.07 4.23
N VAL A 60 8.36 10.25 3.36
CA VAL A 60 8.18 10.28 1.91
C VAL A 60 7.41 9.05 1.42
N LEU A 61 7.68 7.90 2.00
CA LEU A 61 7.15 6.61 1.56
C LEU A 61 6.34 5.94 2.64
N ILE A 62 5.34 5.18 2.20
CA ILE A 62 4.67 4.19 3.04
C ILE A 62 4.72 2.82 2.39
N VAL A 63 4.62 1.78 3.23
CA VAL A 63 4.38 0.41 2.79
C VAL A 63 2.89 0.24 2.58
N ALA A 64 2.45 0.18 1.33
CA ALA A 64 1.05 0.01 0.95
C ALA A 64 0.60 -1.46 1.00
N GLY A 65 1.54 -2.40 1.07
CA GLY A 65 1.24 -3.83 1.21
C GLY A 65 2.48 -4.68 1.15
N VAL A 66 2.39 -5.84 1.78
CA VAL A 66 3.41 -6.91 1.72
C VAL A 66 2.69 -8.21 1.44
N LYS A 67 3.22 -9.00 0.52
CA LYS A 67 2.71 -10.34 0.19
C LYS A 67 3.87 -11.32 0.13
N GLN A 68 3.59 -12.54 0.50
CA GLN A 68 4.54 -13.63 0.46
C GLN A 68 3.85 -14.89 -0.06
N SER A 69 4.52 -15.65 -0.89
CA SER A 69 4.03 -16.93 -1.42
C SER A 69 5.19 -17.85 -1.74
N LYS A 70 4.91 -19.11 -1.98
CA LYS A 70 5.91 -20.06 -2.47
C LYS A 70 5.82 -20.20 -4.00
N VAL A 71 6.95 -20.38 -4.65
CA VAL A 71 7.08 -20.71 -6.06
C VAL A 71 7.74 -22.08 -6.16
N ASN A 72 7.16 -22.97 -6.98
CA ASN A 72 7.65 -24.35 -7.15
C ASN A 72 7.80 -25.10 -5.80
N GLU A 73 6.86 -24.83 -4.86
CA GLU A 73 6.80 -25.41 -3.52
C GLU A 73 7.96 -25.06 -2.58
N ASP A 74 9.10 -24.63 -3.09
CA ASP A 74 10.34 -24.46 -2.30
C ASP A 74 10.83 -23.02 -2.17
N LEU A 75 10.72 -22.21 -3.23
CA LEU A 75 11.30 -20.88 -3.22
C LEU A 75 10.30 -19.83 -2.67
N LEU A 76 10.79 -18.95 -1.82
CA LEU A 76 10.00 -17.86 -1.28
C LEU A 76 9.92 -16.72 -2.30
N LYS A 77 8.69 -16.29 -2.61
CA LYS A 77 8.40 -15.09 -3.39
C LYS A 77 7.87 -14.00 -2.46
N ALA A 78 8.46 -12.83 -2.53
CA ALA A 78 8.03 -11.65 -1.79
C ALA A 78 7.60 -10.53 -2.74
N GLU A 79 6.56 -9.80 -2.36
CA GLU A 79 6.12 -8.56 -3.00
C GLU A 79 5.92 -7.49 -1.93
N VAL A 80 6.57 -6.36 -2.10
CA VAL A 80 6.36 -5.17 -1.26
C VAL A 80 5.88 -4.04 -2.14
N ARG A 81 4.75 -3.45 -1.79
CA ARG A 81 4.22 -2.28 -2.47
C ARG A 81 4.57 -1.02 -1.68
N LEU A 82 5.32 -0.14 -2.32
CA LEU A 82 5.72 1.16 -1.80
C LEU A 82 4.89 2.24 -2.48
N GLN A 83 4.46 3.25 -1.72
CA GLN A 83 3.76 4.42 -2.24
C GLN A 83 4.50 5.69 -1.85
N ASN A 84 4.72 6.56 -2.84
CA ASN A 84 5.25 7.90 -2.61
C ASN A 84 4.11 8.84 -2.18
N LEU A 85 4.25 9.43 -1.00
CA LEU A 85 3.27 10.37 -0.44
C LEU A 85 3.47 11.82 -0.91
N LYS A 86 4.55 12.10 -1.63
CA LYS A 86 4.89 13.45 -2.09
C LYS A 86 4.50 13.62 -3.56
N ASP A 87 4.38 14.87 -3.99
CA ASP A 87 4.07 15.22 -5.40
C ASP A 87 5.29 15.10 -6.31
N LYS A 88 6.49 15.09 -5.75
CA LYS A 88 7.74 14.95 -6.49
C LYS A 88 8.19 13.49 -6.54
N GLU A 89 8.83 13.14 -7.64
CA GLU A 89 9.47 11.84 -7.77
C GLU A 89 10.59 11.64 -6.76
N VAL A 90 10.83 10.38 -6.41
CA VAL A 90 11.91 9.97 -5.53
C VAL A 90 12.74 8.87 -6.17
N ASN A 91 14.06 9.09 -6.23
CA ASN A 91 15.04 8.11 -6.68
C ASN A 91 15.54 7.31 -5.48
N LEU A 92 15.38 6.00 -5.55
CA LEU A 92 15.65 5.05 -4.50
C LEU A 92 16.64 3.98 -4.94
N ALA A 93 17.29 3.40 -3.97
CA ALA A 93 17.92 2.10 -4.08
C ALA A 93 17.31 1.17 -3.05
N TYR A 94 17.01 -0.07 -3.45
CA TYR A 94 16.50 -1.09 -2.54
C TYR A 94 17.32 -2.36 -2.63
N LYS A 95 17.32 -3.12 -1.54
CA LYS A 95 17.95 -4.44 -1.43
C LYS A 95 17.04 -5.36 -0.64
N ILE A 96 16.93 -6.61 -1.06
CA ILE A 96 16.25 -7.66 -0.32
C ILE A 96 17.28 -8.58 0.33
N GLU A 97 17.08 -8.82 1.61
CA GLU A 97 17.86 -9.76 2.42
C GLU A 97 16.96 -10.93 2.77
N TRP A 98 17.29 -12.12 2.29
CA TRP A 98 16.57 -13.33 2.63
C TRP A 98 17.02 -13.84 4.00
N LEU A 99 16.06 -14.31 4.79
CA LEU A 99 16.30 -14.87 6.12
C LEU A 99 15.90 -16.34 6.15
N ASP A 100 16.69 -17.14 6.86
CA ASP A 100 16.36 -18.54 7.12
C ASP A 100 15.35 -18.70 8.27
N GLN A 101 15.10 -19.95 8.68
CA GLN A 101 14.16 -20.27 9.76
C GLN A 101 14.57 -19.70 11.13
N ASP A 102 15.85 -19.42 11.33
CA ASP A 102 16.42 -18.88 12.56
C ASP A 102 16.51 -17.34 12.53
N GLY A 103 16.01 -16.73 11.42
CA GLY A 103 16.08 -15.29 11.19
C GLY A 103 17.46 -14.81 10.77
N MET A 104 18.38 -15.71 10.41
CA MET A 104 19.73 -15.34 9.98
C MET A 104 19.74 -15.03 8.48
N MET A 105 20.50 -14.00 8.13
CA MET A 105 20.62 -13.56 6.74
C MET A 105 21.36 -14.62 5.90
N ILE A 106 20.75 -14.98 4.79
CA ILE A 106 21.36 -15.84 3.76
C ILE A 106 22.27 -14.97 2.89
N ASN A 107 23.58 -15.22 2.96
CA ASN A 107 24.56 -14.50 2.16
C ASN A 107 24.70 -15.16 0.79
N ASP A 108 24.10 -14.60 -0.22
CA ASP A 108 24.13 -15.10 -1.59
C ASP A 108 24.25 -13.96 -2.63
N SER A 109 24.24 -14.32 -3.91
CA SER A 109 24.38 -13.37 -5.03
C SER A 109 23.19 -12.40 -5.18
N SER A 110 22.09 -12.60 -4.46
CA SER A 110 20.91 -11.71 -4.52
C SER A 110 21.08 -10.44 -3.65
N LEU A 111 22.12 -10.35 -2.83
CA LEU A 111 22.42 -9.21 -1.96
C LEU A 111 22.99 -8.02 -2.74
N VAL A 112 22.22 -7.51 -3.71
CA VAL A 112 22.60 -6.36 -4.52
C VAL A 112 21.58 -5.23 -4.37
N TRP A 113 22.05 -3.99 -4.57
CA TRP A 113 21.17 -2.83 -4.60
C TRP A 113 20.61 -2.61 -6.01
N PHE A 114 19.30 -2.46 -6.09
CA PHE A 114 18.57 -2.15 -7.30
C PHE A 114 18.07 -0.72 -7.25
N SER A 115 18.11 -0.02 -8.40
CA SER A 115 17.54 1.32 -8.51
C SER A 115 16.03 1.25 -8.72
N LEU A 116 15.29 2.21 -8.15
CA LEU A 116 13.85 2.34 -8.27
C LEU A 116 13.46 3.82 -8.28
N LEU A 117 12.71 4.23 -9.29
CA LEU A 117 12.09 5.55 -9.37
C LEU A 117 10.60 5.40 -9.05
N ILE A 118 10.08 6.21 -8.12
CA ILE A 118 8.64 6.31 -7.83
C ILE A 118 8.20 7.75 -8.05
N ARG A 119 7.27 7.97 -8.98
CA ARG A 119 6.71 9.30 -9.24
C ARG A 119 5.86 9.80 -8.07
N GLY A 120 5.55 11.08 -8.08
CA GLY A 120 4.68 11.67 -7.06
C GLY A 120 3.30 10.99 -7.02
N GLY A 121 2.87 10.58 -5.81
CA GLY A 121 1.62 9.87 -5.58
C GLY A 121 1.56 8.42 -6.09
N GLU A 122 2.60 7.94 -6.80
CA GLU A 122 2.62 6.60 -7.40
C GLU A 122 2.85 5.50 -6.38
N SER A 123 2.25 4.33 -6.67
CA SER A 123 2.53 3.07 -5.96
C SER A 123 3.25 2.10 -6.90
N VAL A 124 4.38 1.56 -6.45
CA VAL A 124 5.17 0.58 -7.19
C VAL A 124 5.34 -0.71 -6.37
N ALA A 125 5.21 -1.86 -7.00
CA ALA A 125 5.46 -3.15 -6.39
C ALA A 125 6.89 -3.63 -6.70
N VAL A 126 7.66 -3.86 -5.65
CA VAL A 126 8.95 -4.58 -5.71
C VAL A 126 8.66 -6.05 -5.50
N GLN A 127 9.02 -6.87 -6.47
CA GLN A 127 8.77 -8.30 -6.44
C GLN A 127 10.06 -9.07 -6.68
N THR A 128 10.29 -10.12 -5.90
CA THR A 128 11.48 -10.97 -6.01
C THR A 128 11.19 -12.39 -5.57
N VAL A 129 12.08 -13.32 -5.96
CA VAL A 129 12.05 -14.73 -5.57
C VAL A 129 13.40 -15.09 -4.97
N SER A 130 13.38 -15.87 -3.88
CA SER A 130 14.61 -16.33 -3.24
C SER A 130 15.40 -17.26 -4.16
N THR A 131 16.71 -17.27 -4.01
CA THR A 131 17.63 -18.14 -4.74
C THR A 131 17.73 -19.54 -4.14
N THR A 132 17.16 -19.74 -2.94
CA THR A 132 17.26 -20.97 -2.16
C THR A 132 15.98 -21.28 -1.40
N SER A 133 15.69 -22.58 -1.22
CA SER A 133 14.58 -23.08 -0.40
C SER A 133 14.77 -22.87 1.10
N LYS A 134 15.99 -22.49 1.52
CA LYS A 134 16.26 -22.13 2.93
C LYS A 134 15.60 -20.83 3.36
N ALA A 135 15.27 -19.94 2.41
CA ALA A 135 14.60 -18.67 2.71
C ALA A 135 13.20 -18.92 3.26
N LYS A 136 12.93 -18.37 4.44
CA LYS A 136 11.62 -18.45 5.14
C LYS A 136 11.03 -17.08 5.38
N ASN A 137 11.85 -16.04 5.35
CA ASN A 137 11.44 -14.65 5.54
C ASN A 137 12.36 -13.72 4.74
N PHE A 138 12.08 -12.41 4.78
CA PHE A 138 12.90 -11.40 4.11
C PHE A 138 12.87 -10.07 4.84
N HIS A 139 13.90 -9.24 4.59
CA HIS A 139 13.93 -7.82 4.86
C HIS A 139 14.13 -7.03 3.57
N LEU A 140 13.32 -6.00 3.35
CA LEU A 140 13.51 -5.02 2.30
C LEU A 140 14.15 -3.77 2.91
N LYS A 141 15.36 -3.43 2.49
CA LYS A 141 16.03 -2.17 2.82
C LYS A 141 15.88 -1.18 1.69
N VAL A 142 15.47 0.03 2.02
CA VAL A 142 15.24 1.12 1.06
C VAL A 142 16.00 2.36 1.52
N GLN A 143 16.78 2.94 0.62
CA GLN A 143 17.52 4.19 0.84
C GLN A 143 17.35 5.14 -0.35
N ARG A 144 17.72 6.41 -0.20
CA ARG A 144 17.85 7.27 -1.38
C ARG A 144 18.97 6.75 -2.28
N ALA A 145 18.72 6.76 -3.59
CA ALA A 145 19.80 6.49 -4.53
C ALA A 145 20.90 7.56 -4.33
N LYS A 146 22.14 7.11 -4.26
CA LYS A 146 23.28 8.03 -4.33
C LYS A 146 23.33 8.54 -5.77
N ASN A 147 23.28 9.87 -5.94
CA ASN A 147 23.58 10.45 -7.23
C ASN A 147 25.03 10.07 -7.60
N PRO A 148 25.25 9.65 -8.85
CA PRO A 148 26.60 9.35 -9.33
C PRO A 148 27.50 10.60 -9.28
#